data_96962d70bf5a2a76d51df45929825f1a
#
_entry.id   96962d70bf5a2a76d51df45929825f1a
#
_cell.length_a   1.000
_cell.length_b   1.000
_cell.length_c   1.000
_cell.angle_alpha   90.00
_cell.angle_beta   90.00
_cell.angle_gamma   90.00
#
_symmetry.space_group_name_H-M   'P 1'
#
loop_
_entity.id
_entity.type
_entity.pdbx_description
1 polymer ?
#
loop_
_entity_poly.entity_id
_entity_poly.type
_entity_poly.pdbx_seq_one_letter_code
_entity_poly.pdbx_strand_id
1 'polypeptide(L)'
;MKLIRPSYEIIEQGPGLQGIYDIIERCGKTSYKSEPKGGEVAKRFVEARTKERHGAVLEFGTVYLIIKDPVMDNTDEFYAVWFYQDNPYSKVNSDGINYYITTNYRVLVENDRLDDLKYLCEPTEHHEKRYAVKFITDIGVGREFLRHRTMSMVQESTRYVSSISKNNIKEFDFRKEDDIANAYEQGYSMKTISDASDYTEWEVRKILLSHDVKIRGLNNKGERDEGFFDTIDSPEKAYLLGIIQTDGNVRLMERNASVTITQHKDYSWYLEDMLHLISDYVPKTNDRNCNQLTIGSKKIVKRLIEIGIVPNKSKTQTDENIDTLWSTIPDCYKGDFIRGLIDGDGCVRYFIQERGINESCHINLCSTQKHLLDLVANWLDENFDYRPRVFSDKTVYRIIITDYKKSIEIGKTLYKNFKYPFGHPKKASTWIKRLNEKYDFSSYKDEKFQVIIPPYLNESPEVAFACVRAWDVSEDAYKTLRMNGWLAQQARGVLPLATKTEFVLCGFKDAWIHFFRLRSDIAATGKPHPQAQELANPLRDEFVSRGYLTKKDLERDLFGSFDVCISDSNLKQ
;
A
#
# COMPACT_ATOMS: atom_id res chain seq x y z
N MET A 1 0.73 6.66 1.66
CA MET A 1 0.82 5.18 1.45
C MET A 1 2.23 4.68 1.72
N LYS A 2 2.41 3.46 2.26
CA LYS A 2 3.70 2.77 2.41
C LYS A 2 3.71 1.49 1.59
N LEU A 3 4.73 1.31 0.77
CA LEU A 3 4.93 0.08 0.00
C LEU A 3 5.86 -0.86 0.76
N ILE A 4 5.43 -2.11 0.98
CA ILE A 4 6.17 -3.11 1.76
C ILE A 4 6.29 -4.43 0.99
N ARG A 5 7.34 -5.19 1.32
CA ARG A 5 7.51 -6.55 0.81
C ARG A 5 6.69 -7.53 1.65
N PRO A 6 6.18 -8.61 1.06
CA PRO A 6 5.57 -9.67 1.82
C PRO A 6 6.62 -10.37 2.68
N SER A 7 6.20 -10.91 3.82
CA SER A 7 7.08 -11.63 4.74
C SER A 7 6.32 -12.67 5.55
N TYR A 8 7.06 -13.56 6.21
CA TYR A 8 6.52 -14.53 7.15
C TYR A 8 7.39 -14.62 8.40
N GLU A 9 6.82 -15.16 9.46
CA GLU A 9 7.50 -15.44 10.73
C GLU A 9 6.98 -16.75 11.31
N ILE A 10 7.87 -17.71 11.61
CA ILE A 10 7.51 -18.92 12.34
C ILE A 10 7.39 -18.55 13.82
N ILE A 11 6.21 -18.82 14.41
CA ILE A 11 5.92 -18.53 15.80
C ILE A 11 6.16 -19.79 16.62
N GLU A 12 7.13 -19.73 17.52
CA GLU A 12 7.40 -20.80 18.46
C GLU A 12 6.55 -20.65 19.72
N GLN A 13 5.94 -21.73 20.20
CA GLN A 13 5.23 -21.78 21.48
C GLN A 13 6.23 -21.99 22.60
N GLY A 14 6.17 -21.17 23.63
CA GLY A 14 6.94 -21.35 24.86
C GLY A 14 6.49 -22.59 25.66
N PRO A 15 7.26 -22.98 26.70
CA PRO A 15 6.96 -24.17 27.49
C PRO A 15 5.76 -24.00 28.42
N GLY A 16 5.14 -25.14 28.74
CA GLY A 16 4.09 -25.27 29.73
C GLY A 16 2.81 -24.49 29.44
N LEU A 17 1.96 -24.36 30.44
CA LEU A 17 0.66 -23.68 30.32
C LEU A 17 0.78 -22.20 29.98
N GLN A 18 1.84 -21.54 30.47
CA GLN A 18 2.07 -20.13 30.16
C GLN A 18 2.41 -19.96 28.68
N GLY A 19 3.23 -20.83 28.09
CA GLY A 19 3.53 -20.79 26.66
C GLY A 19 2.28 -20.99 25.79
N ILE A 20 1.33 -21.82 26.25
CA ILE A 20 0.02 -21.97 25.59
C ILE A 20 -0.76 -20.65 25.63
N TYR A 21 -0.80 -19.95 26.75
CA TYR A 21 -1.50 -18.68 26.89
C TYR A 21 -0.85 -17.58 26.04
N ASP A 22 0.47 -17.51 26.03
CA ASP A 22 1.22 -16.49 25.29
C ASP A 22 1.04 -16.62 23.77
N ILE A 23 1.04 -17.85 23.22
CA ILE A 23 0.79 -18.04 21.79
C ILE A 23 -0.66 -17.73 21.43
N ILE A 24 -1.63 -18.08 22.26
CA ILE A 24 -3.05 -17.75 22.05
C ILE A 24 -3.22 -16.23 22.03
N GLU A 25 -2.64 -15.51 22.99
CA GLU A 25 -2.69 -14.04 22.99
C GLU A 25 -2.03 -13.48 21.74
N ARG A 26 -0.79 -13.91 21.41
CA ARG A 26 -0.02 -13.42 20.28
C ARG A 26 -0.80 -13.58 18.96
N CYS A 27 -1.34 -14.77 18.70
CA CYS A 27 -2.14 -15.02 17.52
C CYS A 27 -3.47 -14.26 17.52
N GLY A 28 -4.16 -14.24 18.66
CA GLY A 28 -5.43 -13.53 18.81
C GLY A 28 -5.29 -12.02 18.61
N LYS A 29 -4.20 -11.41 19.09
CA LYS A 29 -3.91 -9.98 18.92
C LYS A 29 -3.69 -9.55 17.47
N THR A 30 -3.33 -10.47 16.57
CA THR A 30 -3.28 -10.21 15.13
C THR A 30 -4.64 -9.68 14.61
N SER A 31 -5.75 -10.24 15.06
CA SER A 31 -7.08 -9.79 14.62
C SER A 31 -7.44 -8.39 15.12
N TYR A 32 -6.85 -7.92 16.21
CA TYR A 32 -7.11 -6.62 16.85
C TYR A 32 -6.06 -5.55 16.55
N LYS A 33 -5.02 -5.86 15.78
CA LYS A 33 -3.88 -4.97 15.53
C LYS A 33 -3.23 -4.41 16.79
N SER A 34 -3.07 -5.25 17.81
CA SER A 34 -2.48 -4.86 19.08
C SER A 34 -1.33 -5.78 19.45
N GLU A 35 -0.33 -5.23 20.13
CA GLU A 35 0.84 -5.98 20.54
C GLU A 35 0.51 -6.95 21.69
N PRO A 36 1.01 -8.20 21.65
CA PRO A 36 0.91 -9.13 22.75
C PRO A 36 1.79 -8.65 23.92
N LYS A 37 1.36 -8.92 25.14
CA LYS A 37 2.10 -8.53 26.36
C LYS A 37 2.61 -9.72 27.16
N GLY A 38 2.08 -10.91 26.90
CA GLY A 38 2.47 -12.15 27.58
C GLY A 38 2.07 -12.22 29.06
N GLY A 39 2.51 -13.28 29.73
CA GLY A 39 2.36 -13.48 31.17
C GLY A 39 0.91 -13.41 31.66
N GLU A 40 0.68 -12.71 32.78
CA GLU A 40 -0.68 -12.57 33.36
C GLU A 40 -1.68 -11.88 32.41
N VAL A 41 -1.22 -11.08 31.46
CA VAL A 41 -2.10 -10.45 30.46
C VAL A 41 -2.61 -11.49 29.47
N ALA A 42 -1.75 -12.40 29.02
CA ALA A 42 -2.11 -13.51 28.16
C ALA A 42 -3.12 -14.44 28.85
N LYS A 43 -2.87 -14.78 30.12
CA LYS A 43 -3.80 -15.59 30.91
C LYS A 43 -5.21 -14.97 30.98
N ARG A 44 -5.31 -13.69 31.35
CA ARG A 44 -6.58 -12.95 31.39
C ARG A 44 -7.25 -12.88 30.00
N PHE A 45 -6.46 -12.74 28.96
CA PHE A 45 -6.96 -12.76 27.58
C PHE A 45 -7.61 -14.10 27.25
N VAL A 46 -6.94 -15.22 27.57
CA VAL A 46 -7.46 -16.58 27.34
C VAL A 46 -8.72 -16.83 28.18
N GLU A 47 -8.71 -16.49 29.47
CA GLU A 47 -9.87 -16.62 30.36
C GLU A 47 -11.10 -15.85 29.82
N ALA A 48 -10.88 -14.61 29.33
CA ALA A 48 -11.94 -13.81 28.74
C ALA A 48 -12.50 -14.46 27.44
N ARG A 49 -11.62 -14.98 26.57
CA ARG A 49 -12.04 -15.66 25.30
C ARG A 49 -12.77 -16.96 25.59
N THR A 50 -12.35 -17.69 26.60
CA THR A 50 -13.03 -18.91 27.09
C THR A 50 -14.44 -18.59 27.57
N LYS A 51 -14.59 -17.55 28.42
CA LYS A 51 -15.89 -17.09 28.94
C LYS A 51 -16.83 -16.59 27.83
N GLU A 52 -16.28 -15.89 26.83
CA GLU A 52 -17.04 -15.37 25.69
C GLU A 52 -17.33 -16.46 24.63
N ARG A 53 -16.86 -17.68 24.80
CA ARG A 53 -16.92 -18.77 23.84
C ARG A 53 -16.34 -18.41 22.47
N HIS A 54 -15.31 -17.56 22.45
CA HIS A 54 -14.61 -17.16 21.22
C HIS A 54 -13.50 -18.17 20.90
N GLY A 55 -13.90 -19.40 20.53
CA GLY A 55 -13.03 -20.56 20.40
C GLY A 55 -11.93 -20.44 19.33
N ALA A 56 -12.16 -19.69 18.24
CA ALA A 56 -11.23 -19.66 17.11
C ALA A 56 -9.77 -19.29 17.49
N VAL A 57 -9.56 -18.37 18.43
CA VAL A 57 -8.22 -17.99 18.88
C VAL A 57 -7.60 -19.02 19.82
N LEU A 58 -8.42 -19.80 20.53
CA LEU A 58 -7.96 -20.83 21.45
C LEU A 58 -7.31 -22.02 20.72
N GLU A 59 -7.59 -22.19 19.43
CA GLU A 59 -7.00 -23.25 18.59
C GLU A 59 -5.47 -23.12 18.43
N PHE A 60 -4.91 -21.90 18.63
CA PHE A 60 -3.48 -21.67 18.43
C PHE A 60 -2.63 -22.22 19.58
N GLY A 61 -3.20 -22.42 20.77
CA GLY A 61 -2.52 -23.06 21.90
C GLY A 61 -2.41 -24.57 21.67
N THR A 62 -1.25 -25.05 21.30
CA THR A 62 -0.99 -26.49 21.18
C THR A 62 -0.80 -27.11 22.55
N VAL A 63 -1.50 -28.19 22.81
CA VAL A 63 -1.44 -28.94 24.07
C VAL A 63 -0.83 -30.30 23.83
N TYR A 64 0.25 -30.61 24.54
CA TYR A 64 0.91 -31.92 24.52
C TYR A 64 0.63 -32.63 25.84
N LEU A 65 0.10 -33.86 25.77
CA LEU A 65 -0.21 -34.67 26.96
C LEU A 65 0.49 -36.03 26.86
N ILE A 66 0.95 -36.54 27.99
CA ILE A 66 1.41 -37.91 28.11
C ILE A 66 0.50 -38.61 29.13
N ILE A 67 -0.17 -39.70 28.66
CA ILE A 67 -0.97 -40.57 29.51
C ILE A 67 -0.33 -41.93 29.51
N LYS A 68 0.02 -42.44 30.69
CA LYS A 68 0.54 -43.80 30.82
C LYS A 68 -0.55 -44.79 30.40
N ASP A 69 -0.12 -45.87 29.77
CA ASP A 69 -1.04 -46.88 29.25
C ASP A 69 -2.07 -47.28 30.32
N PRO A 70 -3.36 -46.97 30.14
CA PRO A 70 -4.37 -47.28 31.12
C PRO A 70 -4.60 -48.78 31.08
N VAL A 71 -4.27 -49.49 32.14
CA VAL A 71 -4.72 -50.86 32.34
C VAL A 71 -6.24 -50.86 32.15
N MET A 72 -6.82 -51.79 31.38
CA MET A 72 -8.23 -51.84 30.95
C MET A 72 -9.23 -51.94 32.10
N ASP A 73 -9.23 -50.99 33.03
CA ASP A 73 -10.11 -50.91 34.18
C ASP A 73 -10.85 -49.61 34.26
N ASN A 74 -11.70 -49.27 33.28
CA ASN A 74 -12.68 -48.18 33.34
C ASN A 74 -12.17 -46.88 33.99
N THR A 75 -10.90 -46.52 33.74
CA THR A 75 -10.26 -45.34 34.32
C THR A 75 -10.51 -44.10 33.52
N ASP A 76 -10.46 -42.94 34.15
CA ASP A 76 -10.56 -41.64 33.47
C ASP A 76 -9.51 -41.48 32.37
N GLU A 77 -8.31 -42.10 32.54
CA GLU A 77 -7.22 -42.17 31.58
C GLU A 77 -7.63 -42.91 30.29
N PHE A 78 -8.32 -44.06 30.42
CA PHE A 78 -8.82 -44.82 29.27
C PHE A 78 -9.80 -44.00 28.43
N TYR A 79 -10.75 -43.36 29.09
CA TYR A 79 -11.72 -42.50 28.41
C TYR A 79 -11.07 -41.25 27.80
N ALA A 80 -10.03 -40.70 28.42
CA ALA A 80 -9.29 -39.57 27.87
C ALA A 80 -8.55 -39.96 26.58
N VAL A 81 -7.81 -41.06 26.57
CA VAL A 81 -7.10 -41.54 25.37
C VAL A 81 -8.08 -41.83 24.23
N TRP A 82 -9.17 -42.56 24.53
CA TRP A 82 -10.19 -42.88 23.53
C TRP A 82 -10.84 -41.65 22.94
N PHE A 83 -11.16 -40.61 23.77
CA PHE A 83 -11.70 -39.32 23.32
C PHE A 83 -10.77 -38.65 22.31
N TYR A 84 -9.46 -38.55 22.62
CA TYR A 84 -8.51 -37.90 21.73
C TYR A 84 -8.22 -38.68 20.47
N GLN A 85 -8.34 -40.03 20.49
CA GLN A 85 -8.24 -40.84 19.29
C GLN A 85 -9.39 -40.60 18.31
N ASP A 86 -10.59 -40.40 18.81
CA ASP A 86 -11.78 -40.10 18.00
C ASP A 86 -11.93 -38.62 17.62
N ASN A 87 -11.19 -37.73 18.26
CA ASN A 87 -11.26 -36.30 18.03
C ASN A 87 -10.49 -35.89 16.76
N PRO A 88 -11.15 -35.26 15.75
CA PRO A 88 -10.49 -34.94 14.47
C PRO A 88 -9.42 -33.85 14.56
N TYR A 89 -9.33 -33.12 15.67
CA TYR A 89 -8.36 -32.06 15.91
C TYR A 89 -7.19 -32.49 16.81
N SER A 90 -7.11 -33.80 17.08
CA SER A 90 -6.09 -34.40 17.91
C SER A 90 -5.30 -35.45 17.14
N LYS A 91 -4.08 -35.69 17.54
CA LYS A 91 -3.23 -36.79 17.07
C LYS A 91 -2.74 -37.57 18.27
N VAL A 92 -2.81 -38.88 18.18
CA VAL A 92 -2.43 -39.82 19.27
C VAL A 92 -1.44 -40.83 18.73
N ASN A 93 -0.26 -40.91 19.33
CA ASN A 93 0.75 -41.95 19.09
C ASN A 93 0.97 -42.76 20.37
N SER A 94 1.53 -43.95 20.26
CA SER A 94 1.89 -44.77 21.43
C SER A 94 3.22 -45.49 21.20
N ASP A 95 4.00 -45.66 22.26
CA ASP A 95 5.19 -46.51 22.30
C ASP A 95 4.92 -47.87 22.98
N GLY A 96 3.65 -48.14 23.32
CA GLY A 96 3.24 -49.36 24.05
C GLY A 96 3.32 -49.23 25.56
N ILE A 97 3.78 -48.09 26.09
CA ILE A 97 3.85 -47.76 27.51
C ILE A 97 3.07 -46.47 27.80
N ASN A 98 3.15 -45.52 26.91
CA ASN A 98 2.51 -44.21 27.04
C ASN A 98 1.75 -43.86 25.75
N TYR A 99 0.70 -43.06 25.91
CA TYR A 99 0.02 -42.39 24.82
C TYR A 99 0.47 -40.93 24.76
N TYR A 100 0.92 -40.52 23.58
CA TYR A 100 1.41 -39.16 23.29
C TYR A 100 0.35 -38.43 22.49
N ILE A 101 -0.31 -37.48 23.13
CA ILE A 101 -1.45 -36.76 22.57
C ILE A 101 -1.07 -35.35 22.22
N THR A 102 -1.30 -34.94 20.98
CA THR A 102 -1.23 -33.55 20.55
C THR A 102 -2.61 -33.06 20.19
N THR A 103 -3.06 -32.01 20.85
CA THR A 103 -4.35 -31.38 20.60
C THR A 103 -4.22 -29.85 20.71
N ASN A 104 -5.31 -29.13 20.86
CA ASN A 104 -5.31 -27.68 21.06
C ASN A 104 -6.21 -27.25 22.22
N TYR A 105 -5.96 -26.06 22.77
CA TYR A 105 -6.64 -25.58 23.95
C TYR A 105 -8.17 -25.43 23.76
N ARG A 106 -8.64 -25.15 22.53
CA ARG A 106 -10.06 -25.11 22.21
C ARG A 106 -10.74 -26.46 22.43
N VAL A 107 -10.11 -27.55 22.04
CA VAL A 107 -10.66 -28.90 22.24
C VAL A 107 -10.90 -29.17 23.71
N LEU A 108 -9.95 -28.77 24.60
CA LEU A 108 -10.12 -28.94 26.02
C LEU A 108 -11.30 -28.12 26.57
N VAL A 109 -11.40 -26.86 26.15
CA VAL A 109 -12.46 -25.93 26.61
C VAL A 109 -13.85 -26.37 26.14
N GLU A 110 -13.99 -26.71 24.87
CA GLU A 110 -15.31 -27.03 24.28
C GLU A 110 -15.85 -28.41 24.69
N ASN A 111 -14.99 -29.29 25.20
CA ASN A 111 -15.36 -30.64 25.62
C ASN A 111 -15.22 -30.88 27.13
N ASP A 112 -15.12 -29.79 27.93
CA ASP A 112 -14.97 -29.85 29.38
C ASP A 112 -13.80 -30.73 29.86
N ARG A 113 -12.65 -30.65 29.11
CA ARG A 113 -11.44 -31.45 29.33
C ARG A 113 -10.27 -30.66 29.93
N LEU A 114 -10.51 -29.51 30.53
CA LEU A 114 -9.44 -28.71 31.15
C LEU A 114 -8.70 -29.46 32.27
N ASP A 115 -9.35 -30.40 32.92
CA ASP A 115 -8.73 -31.25 33.94
C ASP A 115 -7.64 -32.16 33.38
N ASP A 116 -7.66 -32.46 32.07
CA ASP A 116 -6.60 -33.24 31.39
C ASP A 116 -5.26 -32.48 31.32
N LEU A 117 -5.24 -31.17 31.62
CA LEU A 117 -3.99 -30.41 31.79
C LEU A 117 -3.09 -30.98 32.93
N LYS A 118 -3.60 -31.84 33.80
CA LYS A 118 -2.79 -32.62 34.72
C LYS A 118 -1.75 -33.52 34.06
N TYR A 119 -2.00 -33.90 32.78
CA TYR A 119 -1.11 -34.69 31.92
C TYR A 119 -0.20 -33.84 31.01
N LEU A 120 -0.23 -32.50 31.17
CA LEU A 120 0.54 -31.58 30.33
C LEU A 120 2.03 -31.87 30.42
N CYS A 121 2.68 -31.90 29.28
CA CYS A 121 4.13 -32.12 29.16
C CYS A 121 4.75 -31.24 28.07
N GLU A 122 6.07 -31.24 28.01
CA GLU A 122 6.79 -30.71 26.86
C GLU A 122 6.72 -31.69 25.68
N PRO A 123 6.76 -31.19 24.42
CA PRO A 123 6.70 -32.05 23.24
C PRO A 123 7.92 -32.99 23.17
N THR A 124 7.66 -34.26 22.97
CA THR A 124 8.69 -35.31 22.74
C THR A 124 8.78 -35.68 21.25
N GLU A 125 9.70 -36.54 20.90
CA GLU A 125 9.82 -37.09 19.54
C GLU A 125 8.59 -37.93 19.10
N HIS A 126 7.80 -38.44 20.06
CA HIS A 126 6.61 -39.22 19.82
C HIS A 126 5.36 -38.38 19.54
N HIS A 127 5.40 -37.06 19.86
CA HIS A 127 4.29 -36.18 19.58
C HIS A 127 4.29 -35.69 18.13
N GLU A 128 3.14 -35.73 17.49
CA GLU A 128 2.95 -34.99 16.24
C GLU A 128 2.94 -33.49 16.54
N LYS A 129 3.88 -32.74 15.96
CA LYS A 129 4.01 -31.31 16.22
C LYS A 129 3.08 -30.46 15.34
N ARG A 130 2.60 -29.35 15.90
CA ARG A 130 1.91 -28.30 15.18
C ARG A 130 2.83 -27.10 15.04
N TYR A 131 2.77 -26.44 13.88
CA TYR A 131 3.60 -25.30 13.56
C TYR A 131 2.70 -24.09 13.27
N ALA A 132 3.03 -22.94 13.84
CA ALA A 132 2.33 -21.69 13.63
C ALA A 132 3.20 -20.73 12.82
N VAL A 133 2.63 -20.12 11.78
CA VAL A 133 3.33 -19.15 10.92
C VAL A 133 2.47 -17.93 10.72
N LYS A 134 3.02 -16.77 11.02
CA LYS A 134 2.44 -15.46 10.72
C LYS A 134 2.88 -15.03 9.33
N PHE A 135 1.95 -14.56 8.53
CA PHE A 135 2.19 -13.99 7.20
C PHE A 135 1.80 -12.52 7.17
N ILE A 136 2.61 -11.75 6.49
CA ILE A 136 2.32 -10.37 6.09
C ILE A 136 2.29 -10.36 4.56
N THR A 137 1.11 -10.14 3.99
CA THR A 137 0.91 -10.16 2.54
C THR A 137 -0.31 -9.32 2.17
N ASP A 138 -0.74 -9.35 0.91
CA ASP A 138 -1.94 -8.70 0.44
C ASP A 138 -3.22 -9.53 0.71
N ILE A 139 -4.36 -8.87 0.62
CA ILE A 139 -5.68 -9.50 0.85
C ILE A 139 -5.93 -10.63 -0.16
N GLY A 140 -5.46 -10.50 -1.42
CA GLY A 140 -5.66 -11.50 -2.46
C GLY A 140 -4.97 -12.82 -2.13
N VAL A 141 -3.67 -12.79 -1.85
CA VAL A 141 -2.88 -13.97 -1.41
C VAL A 141 -3.41 -14.50 -0.07
N GLY A 142 -3.74 -13.60 0.86
CA GLY A 142 -4.34 -14.00 2.14
C GLY A 142 -5.59 -14.85 1.95
N ARG A 143 -6.49 -14.48 1.04
CA ARG A 143 -7.70 -15.26 0.71
C ARG A 143 -7.38 -16.64 0.14
N GLU A 144 -6.28 -16.78 -0.60
CA GLU A 144 -5.84 -18.08 -1.10
C GLU A 144 -5.28 -18.97 0.00
N PHE A 145 -4.48 -18.41 0.91
CA PHE A 145 -3.88 -19.16 2.02
C PHE A 145 -4.93 -19.61 3.04
N LEU A 146 -5.91 -18.76 3.31
CA LEU A 146 -7.02 -19.07 4.24
C LEU A 146 -8.02 -20.13 3.72
N ARG A 147 -7.81 -20.70 2.53
CA ARG A 147 -8.59 -21.84 2.03
C ARG A 147 -8.11 -23.19 2.59
N HIS A 148 -6.97 -23.23 3.27
CA HIS A 148 -6.42 -24.44 3.89
C HIS A 148 -7.16 -24.79 5.18
N ARG A 149 -8.37 -25.38 5.04
CA ARG A 149 -9.34 -25.61 6.12
C ARG A 149 -8.89 -26.57 7.22
N THR A 150 -7.83 -27.36 6.97
CA THR A 150 -7.23 -28.26 7.96
C THR A 150 -6.32 -27.52 8.95
N MET A 151 -6.12 -26.23 8.76
CA MET A 151 -5.32 -25.36 9.64
C MET A 151 -6.20 -24.44 10.44
N SER A 152 -5.81 -24.18 11.70
CA SER A 152 -6.33 -23.08 12.49
C SER A 152 -5.88 -21.74 11.87
N MET A 153 -6.80 -20.77 11.81
CA MET A 153 -6.52 -19.50 11.14
C MET A 153 -7.09 -18.31 11.89
N VAL A 154 -6.31 -17.23 11.93
CA VAL A 154 -6.75 -15.91 12.39
C VAL A 154 -6.19 -14.85 11.46
N GLN A 155 -7.03 -13.91 11.04
CA GLN A 155 -6.65 -12.82 10.15
C GLN A 155 -6.92 -11.47 10.79
N GLU A 156 -6.06 -10.51 10.48
CA GLU A 156 -6.25 -9.10 10.76
C GLU A 156 -7.61 -8.63 10.24
N SER A 157 -8.39 -8.00 11.13
CA SER A 157 -9.69 -7.49 10.75
C SER A 157 -9.56 -6.18 9.99
N THR A 158 -10.06 -6.13 8.76
CA THR A 158 -10.19 -4.88 7.98
C THR A 158 -11.19 -3.88 8.60
N ARG A 159 -11.93 -4.28 9.66
CA ARG A 159 -12.79 -3.37 10.44
C ARG A 159 -11.97 -2.40 11.30
N TYR A 160 -10.72 -2.76 11.61
CA TYR A 160 -9.79 -1.99 12.44
C TYR A 160 -8.67 -1.35 11.63
N VAL A 161 -8.76 -1.31 10.29
CA VAL A 161 -7.89 -0.47 9.47
C VAL A 161 -8.26 0.97 9.76
N SER A 162 -7.79 1.50 10.86
CA SER A 162 -8.00 2.89 11.23
C SER A 162 -6.65 3.58 11.38
N SER A 163 -6.31 4.31 10.38
CA SER A 163 -5.44 5.47 10.56
C SER A 163 -6.19 6.67 11.16
N ILE A 164 -7.53 6.59 11.21
CA ILE A 164 -8.41 7.56 11.88
C ILE A 164 -9.39 6.73 12.71
N SER A 165 -8.97 6.32 13.89
CA SER A 165 -9.85 5.53 14.74
C SER A 165 -10.84 6.45 15.45
N LYS A 166 -12.14 6.10 15.35
CA LYS A 166 -13.13 6.65 16.30
C LYS A 166 -12.78 6.30 17.77
N ASN A 167 -11.85 5.38 17.99
CA ASN A 167 -11.40 5.03 19.33
C ASN A 167 -10.54 6.13 19.96
N ASN A 168 -9.84 6.94 19.15
CA ASN A 168 -9.09 8.07 19.69
C ASN A 168 -10.01 9.21 20.16
N ILE A 169 -11.22 9.33 19.62
CA ILE A 169 -12.17 10.33 20.11
C ILE A 169 -12.63 10.05 21.54
N LYS A 170 -12.61 8.77 21.98
CA LYS A 170 -12.88 8.37 23.35
C LYS A 170 -11.72 8.62 24.33
N GLU A 171 -10.53 8.93 23.81
CA GLU A 171 -9.35 9.33 24.61
C GLU A 171 -9.44 10.80 25.02
N PHE A 172 -10.31 11.59 24.38
CA PHE A 172 -10.56 12.99 24.72
C PHE A 172 -11.67 13.11 25.75
N ASP A 173 -11.40 13.82 26.81
CA ASP A 173 -12.41 14.22 27.79
C ASP A 173 -13.05 15.53 27.35
N PHE A 174 -14.07 15.44 26.50
CA PHE A 174 -14.73 16.62 25.93
C PHE A 174 -15.43 17.55 26.95
N ARG A 175 -15.34 17.28 28.22
CA ARG A 175 -15.62 18.26 29.28
C ARG A 175 -14.49 19.30 29.42
N LYS A 176 -13.33 19.04 28.81
CA LYS A 176 -12.17 19.94 28.75
C LYS A 176 -12.07 20.56 27.37
N GLU A 177 -12.01 21.88 27.34
CA GLU A 177 -11.93 22.61 26.07
C GLU A 177 -10.61 22.34 25.32
N ASP A 178 -9.50 22.10 26.06
CA ASP A 178 -8.22 21.68 25.48
C ASP A 178 -8.33 20.38 24.66
N ASP A 179 -9.12 19.41 25.14
CA ASP A 179 -9.30 18.13 24.44
C ASP A 179 -10.17 18.30 23.18
N ILE A 180 -11.08 19.27 23.17
CA ILE A 180 -11.82 19.68 21.97
C ILE A 180 -10.89 20.30 20.93
N ALA A 181 -9.99 21.19 21.36
CA ALA A 181 -8.99 21.82 20.52
C ALA A 181 -8.03 20.75 19.93
N ASN A 182 -7.47 19.90 20.79
CA ASN A 182 -6.57 18.82 20.39
C ASN A 182 -7.23 17.82 19.42
N ALA A 183 -8.48 17.43 19.66
CA ALA A 183 -9.22 16.55 18.76
C ALA A 183 -9.39 17.18 17.38
N TYR A 184 -9.69 18.49 17.34
CA TYR A 184 -9.84 19.20 16.08
C TYR A 184 -8.50 19.32 15.33
N GLU A 185 -7.39 19.63 16.00
CA GLU A 185 -6.04 19.68 15.42
C GLU A 185 -5.60 18.31 14.87
N GLN A 186 -6.00 17.22 15.56
CA GLN A 186 -5.76 15.86 15.08
C GLN A 186 -6.64 15.42 13.89
N GLY A 187 -7.49 16.34 13.36
CA GLY A 187 -8.22 16.10 12.13
C GLY A 187 -9.71 15.81 12.28
N TYR A 188 -10.25 15.72 13.52
CA TYR A 188 -11.69 15.51 13.72
C TYR A 188 -12.50 16.72 13.26
N SER A 189 -13.66 16.51 12.63
CA SER A 189 -14.54 17.61 12.23
C SER A 189 -15.30 18.18 13.44
N MET A 190 -15.71 19.45 13.38
CA MET A 190 -16.55 20.04 14.42
C MET A 190 -17.82 19.22 14.64
N LYS A 191 -18.42 18.69 13.57
CA LYS A 191 -19.58 17.80 13.65
C LYS A 191 -19.25 16.50 14.39
N THR A 192 -18.11 15.88 14.10
CA THR A 192 -17.68 14.64 14.77
C THR A 192 -17.44 14.85 16.27
N ILE A 193 -16.87 16.02 16.64
CA ILE A 193 -16.64 16.41 18.02
C ILE A 193 -17.99 16.73 18.71
N SER A 194 -18.87 17.44 18.03
CA SER A 194 -20.25 17.72 18.51
C SER A 194 -21.03 16.44 18.75
N ASP A 195 -21.00 15.48 17.80
CA ASP A 195 -21.69 14.18 17.94
C ASP A 195 -21.11 13.30 19.08
N ALA A 196 -19.91 13.57 19.55
CA ALA A 196 -19.20 12.85 20.62
C ALA A 196 -19.16 13.59 21.95
N SER A 197 -19.67 14.82 22.03
CA SER A 197 -19.69 15.70 23.18
C SER A 197 -21.09 16.25 23.44
N ASP A 198 -21.25 16.96 24.53
CA ASP A 198 -22.50 17.68 24.87
C ASP A 198 -22.56 19.09 24.21
N TYR A 199 -21.57 19.44 23.36
CA TYR A 199 -21.49 20.74 22.69
C TYR A 199 -22.08 20.68 21.29
N THR A 200 -22.80 21.75 20.90
CA THR A 200 -23.21 21.96 19.51
C THR A 200 -22.01 22.34 18.63
N GLU A 201 -22.08 22.16 17.31
CA GLU A 201 -21.00 22.57 16.38
C GLU A 201 -20.64 24.07 16.54
N TRP A 202 -21.59 24.91 16.90
CA TRP A 202 -21.36 26.34 17.14
C TRP A 202 -20.55 26.57 18.43
N GLU A 203 -20.81 25.84 19.49
CA GLU A 203 -20.04 25.90 20.75
C GLU A 203 -18.64 25.33 20.57
N VAL A 204 -18.51 24.20 19.87
CA VAL A 204 -17.20 23.65 19.46
C VAL A 204 -16.40 24.72 18.70
N ARG A 205 -17.04 25.42 17.75
CA ARG A 205 -16.38 26.50 17.02
C ARG A 205 -15.92 27.65 17.92
N LYS A 206 -16.70 28.04 18.92
CA LYS A 206 -16.33 29.06 19.89
C LYS A 206 -15.11 28.65 20.72
N ILE A 207 -15.10 27.42 21.20
CA ILE A 207 -13.98 26.85 21.95
C ILE A 207 -12.71 26.84 21.10
N LEU A 208 -12.80 26.42 19.85
CA LEU A 208 -11.65 26.43 18.94
C LEU A 208 -11.07 27.84 18.75
N LEU A 209 -11.94 28.84 18.60
CA LEU A 209 -11.51 30.23 18.45
C LEU A 209 -10.89 30.80 19.74
N SER A 210 -11.39 30.41 20.92
CA SER A 210 -10.84 30.87 22.22
C SER A 210 -9.46 30.24 22.51
N HIS A 211 -9.13 29.10 21.87
CA HIS A 211 -7.85 28.42 21.96
C HIS A 211 -6.90 28.76 20.80
N ASP A 212 -7.17 29.83 20.04
CA ASP A 212 -6.40 30.23 18.86
C ASP A 212 -6.25 29.13 17.79
N VAL A 213 -7.11 28.10 17.83
CA VAL A 213 -7.11 27.03 16.84
C VAL A 213 -7.67 27.54 15.53
N LYS A 214 -6.88 27.47 14.47
CA LYS A 214 -7.28 27.86 13.13
C LYS A 214 -8.39 26.96 12.61
N ILE A 215 -9.61 27.52 12.51
CA ILE A 215 -10.75 26.75 12.01
C ILE A 215 -10.55 26.45 10.53
N ARG A 216 -10.60 25.17 10.18
CA ARG A 216 -10.65 24.68 8.80
C ARG A 216 -11.94 25.24 8.17
N GLY A 217 -11.77 26.23 7.28
CA GLY A 217 -12.88 27.11 6.89
C GLY A 217 -13.97 26.40 6.10
N LEU A 218 -15.20 26.90 6.25
CA LEU A 218 -16.34 26.71 5.33
C LEU A 218 -16.08 27.30 3.92
N ASN A 219 -15.03 28.10 3.75
CA ASN A 219 -14.44 28.49 2.48
C ASN A 219 -13.17 27.66 2.31
N ASN A 220 -13.24 26.64 1.51
CA ASN A 220 -12.20 25.69 1.07
C ASN A 220 -10.89 26.36 0.59
N LYS A 221 -10.24 27.15 1.42
CA LYS A 221 -8.89 27.66 1.22
C LYS A 221 -7.99 26.91 2.20
N GLY A 222 -7.56 25.72 1.80
CA GLY A 222 -6.50 24.97 2.48
C GLY A 222 -5.24 25.82 2.69
N GLU A 223 -4.30 25.37 3.47
CA GLU A 223 -3.01 26.02 3.59
C GLU A 223 -2.37 26.14 2.21
N ARG A 224 -1.69 27.27 2.00
CA ARG A 224 -1.03 27.56 0.72
C ARG A 224 0.34 28.12 0.99
N ASP A 225 1.33 27.56 0.30
CA ASP A 225 2.66 28.15 0.24
C ASP A 225 2.67 29.34 -0.73
N GLU A 226 2.38 30.53 -0.19
CA GLU A 226 2.39 31.77 -0.95
C GLU A 226 3.80 32.15 -1.44
N GLY A 227 4.87 31.56 -0.88
CA GLY A 227 6.26 31.76 -1.23
C GLY A 227 6.85 30.70 -2.17
N PHE A 228 6.05 29.78 -2.65
CA PHE A 228 6.52 28.60 -3.41
C PHE A 228 7.51 28.94 -4.54
N PHE A 229 7.28 30.04 -5.26
CA PHE A 229 8.16 30.51 -6.34
C PHE A 229 9.11 31.64 -5.93
N ASP A 230 9.26 31.97 -4.65
CA ASP A 230 10.22 32.97 -4.20
C ASP A 230 11.66 32.54 -4.53
N THR A 231 11.97 31.24 -4.42
CA THR A 231 13.21 30.60 -4.84
C THR A 231 12.91 29.37 -5.70
N ILE A 232 13.74 29.12 -6.74
CA ILE A 232 13.66 27.92 -7.56
C ILE A 232 14.77 26.98 -7.12
N ASP A 233 14.52 26.27 -6.01
CA ASP A 233 15.49 25.43 -5.30
C ASP A 233 15.21 23.93 -5.43
N SER A 234 14.26 23.55 -6.28
CA SER A 234 13.93 22.13 -6.54
C SER A 234 13.55 21.88 -8.00
N PRO A 235 13.74 20.63 -8.49
CA PRO A 235 13.34 20.24 -9.83
C PRO A 235 11.83 20.37 -10.07
N GLU A 236 11.01 20.20 -9.01
CA GLU A 236 9.56 20.32 -9.07
C GLU A 236 9.12 21.76 -9.39
N LYS A 237 9.74 22.74 -8.74
CA LYS A 237 9.46 24.16 -8.98
C LYS A 237 9.82 24.56 -10.41
N ALA A 238 10.98 24.15 -10.90
CA ALA A 238 11.42 24.41 -12.27
C ALA A 238 10.48 23.73 -13.29
N TYR A 239 10.10 22.50 -13.07
CA TYR A 239 9.15 21.76 -13.91
C TYR A 239 7.80 22.47 -13.98
N LEU A 240 7.23 22.86 -12.83
CA LEU A 240 5.97 23.61 -12.78
C LEU A 240 6.03 24.95 -13.52
N LEU A 241 7.16 25.66 -13.46
CA LEU A 241 7.35 26.87 -14.29
C LEU A 241 7.26 26.54 -15.78
N GLY A 242 7.83 25.42 -16.24
CA GLY A 242 7.72 24.95 -17.62
C GLY A 242 6.25 24.65 -18.02
N ILE A 243 5.50 23.98 -17.17
CA ILE A 243 4.07 23.75 -17.37
C ILE A 243 3.26 25.04 -17.35
N ILE A 244 3.56 25.97 -16.44
CA ILE A 244 2.86 27.26 -16.40
C ILE A 244 3.21 28.10 -17.63
N GLN A 245 4.44 28.03 -18.13
CA GLN A 245 4.87 28.72 -19.36
C GLN A 245 4.12 28.22 -20.61
N THR A 246 3.72 26.97 -20.64
CA THR A 246 2.95 26.35 -21.74
C THR A 246 1.45 26.46 -21.47
N ASP A 247 0.91 25.58 -20.65
CA ASP A 247 -0.53 25.38 -20.39
C ASP A 247 -1.13 26.32 -19.35
N GLY A 248 -0.31 27.12 -18.66
CA GLY A 248 -0.77 28.03 -17.61
C GLY A 248 -1.37 29.33 -18.16
N ASN A 249 -2.46 29.76 -17.58
CA ASN A 249 -3.05 31.09 -17.75
C ASN A 249 -2.91 31.92 -16.47
N VAL A 250 -2.09 32.95 -16.53
CA VAL A 250 -1.85 33.89 -15.43
C VAL A 250 -2.81 35.06 -15.55
N ARG A 251 -3.60 35.34 -14.49
CA ARG A 251 -4.57 36.43 -14.46
C ARG A 251 -4.34 37.30 -13.24
N LEU A 252 -4.17 38.60 -13.45
CA LEU A 252 -4.06 39.60 -12.39
C LEU A 252 -5.15 40.66 -12.58
N MET A 253 -6.02 40.78 -11.59
CA MET A 253 -7.03 41.83 -11.51
C MET A 253 -6.97 42.49 -10.14
N GLU A 254 -7.59 43.67 -9.97
CA GLU A 254 -7.58 44.38 -8.69
C GLU A 254 -8.03 43.54 -7.50
N ARG A 255 -9.11 42.76 -7.68
CA ARG A 255 -9.73 41.93 -6.63
C ARG A 255 -9.37 40.44 -6.70
N ASN A 256 -8.98 39.95 -7.88
CA ASN A 256 -8.73 38.51 -8.08
C ASN A 256 -7.44 38.30 -8.84
N ALA A 257 -6.64 37.34 -8.39
CA ALA A 257 -5.45 36.87 -9.08
C ALA A 257 -5.41 35.33 -9.06
N SER A 258 -5.08 34.73 -10.19
CA SER A 258 -5.04 33.27 -10.30
C SER A 258 -4.09 32.78 -11.37
N VAL A 259 -3.57 31.58 -11.17
CA VAL A 259 -2.94 30.74 -12.18
C VAL A 259 -3.87 29.57 -12.44
N THR A 260 -4.28 29.39 -13.70
CA THR A 260 -5.14 28.28 -14.12
C THR A 260 -4.39 27.44 -15.15
N ILE A 261 -4.27 26.14 -14.91
CA ILE A 261 -3.66 25.19 -15.84
C ILE A 261 -4.78 24.34 -16.42
N THR A 262 -4.83 24.20 -17.73
CA THR A 262 -5.84 23.40 -18.44
C THR A 262 -5.18 22.17 -19.02
N GLN A 263 -5.71 20.99 -18.68
CA GLN A 263 -5.18 19.73 -19.19
C GLN A 263 -6.31 18.75 -19.52
N HIS A 264 -6.05 17.84 -20.47
CA HIS A 264 -7.02 16.78 -20.80
C HIS A 264 -7.38 15.96 -19.56
N LYS A 265 -8.68 15.63 -19.40
CA LYS A 265 -9.22 14.95 -18.21
C LYS A 265 -8.48 13.66 -17.83
N ASP A 266 -7.99 12.92 -18.83
CA ASP A 266 -7.29 11.66 -18.60
C ASP A 266 -5.89 11.85 -17.97
N TYR A 267 -5.35 13.07 -18.03
CA TYR A 267 -4.00 13.39 -17.53
C TYR A 267 -3.96 14.53 -16.52
N SER A 268 -5.07 15.21 -16.23
CA SER A 268 -5.10 16.36 -15.32
C SER A 268 -4.73 16.00 -13.87
N TRP A 269 -4.89 14.75 -13.50
CA TRP A 269 -4.65 14.25 -12.15
C TRP A 269 -3.20 14.43 -11.68
N TYR A 270 -2.20 14.23 -12.56
CA TYR A 270 -0.81 14.41 -12.15
C TYR A 270 -0.46 15.88 -11.85
N LEU A 271 -1.12 16.82 -12.54
CA LEU A 271 -0.98 18.25 -12.26
C LEU A 271 -1.71 18.65 -10.98
N GLU A 272 -2.85 18.04 -10.70
CA GLU A 272 -3.58 18.23 -9.45
C GLU A 272 -2.69 17.81 -8.26
N ASP A 273 -2.09 16.63 -8.33
CA ASP A 273 -1.15 16.14 -7.31
C ASP A 273 0.09 17.06 -7.16
N MET A 274 0.61 17.59 -8.28
CA MET A 274 1.70 18.56 -8.22
C MET A 274 1.30 19.91 -7.59
N LEU A 275 0.11 20.40 -7.90
CA LEU A 275 -0.38 21.66 -7.35
C LEU A 275 -0.68 21.56 -5.85
N HIS A 276 -0.86 20.34 -5.33
CA HIS A 276 -0.93 20.11 -3.88
C HIS A 276 0.39 20.40 -3.14
N LEU A 277 1.53 20.53 -3.83
CA LEU A 277 2.76 21.11 -3.25
C LEU A 277 2.61 22.59 -2.90
N ILE A 278 1.68 23.30 -3.57
CA ILE A 278 1.44 24.73 -3.39
C ILE A 278 0.26 24.96 -2.45
N SER A 279 -0.78 24.13 -2.50
CA SER A 279 -2.03 24.37 -1.78
C SER A 279 -2.75 23.05 -1.45
N ASP A 280 -3.22 22.90 -0.22
CA ASP A 280 -4.05 21.77 0.20
C ASP A 280 -5.37 21.66 -0.59
N TYR A 281 -5.80 22.75 -1.19
CA TYR A 281 -7.01 22.81 -1.99
C TYR A 281 -6.74 23.38 -3.38
N VAL A 282 -6.98 22.58 -4.40
CA VAL A 282 -6.86 22.94 -5.82
C VAL A 282 -8.25 22.90 -6.47
N PRO A 283 -8.92 24.05 -6.65
CA PRO A 283 -10.20 24.10 -7.37
C PRO A 283 -10.09 23.52 -8.77
N LYS A 284 -11.01 22.62 -9.10
CA LYS A 284 -11.10 21.93 -10.38
C LYS A 284 -12.45 22.19 -11.03
N THR A 285 -12.42 22.70 -12.23
CA THR A 285 -13.62 22.87 -13.06
C THR A 285 -13.50 22.03 -14.33
N ASN A 286 -14.60 21.40 -14.73
CA ASN A 286 -14.64 20.54 -15.91
C ASN A 286 -15.11 21.37 -17.10
N ASP A 287 -14.40 21.29 -18.22
CA ASP A 287 -14.80 21.87 -19.50
C ASP A 287 -14.63 20.83 -20.61
N ARG A 288 -15.75 20.26 -21.08
CA ARG A 288 -15.80 19.22 -22.12
C ARG A 288 -14.83 18.05 -21.83
N ASN A 289 -13.70 18.00 -22.53
CA ASN A 289 -12.67 16.95 -22.38
C ASN A 289 -11.47 17.39 -21.53
N CYS A 290 -11.50 18.61 -20.98
CA CYS A 290 -10.40 19.17 -20.19
C CYS A 290 -10.85 19.50 -18.78
N ASN A 291 -9.89 19.49 -17.84
CA ASN A 291 -10.03 19.99 -16.50
C ASN A 291 -9.17 21.24 -16.37
N GLN A 292 -9.71 22.25 -15.68
CA GLN A 292 -9.00 23.47 -15.31
C GLN A 292 -8.70 23.40 -13.82
N LEU A 293 -7.43 23.49 -13.49
CA LEU A 293 -6.91 23.48 -12.13
C LEU A 293 -6.46 24.90 -11.77
N THR A 294 -6.91 25.44 -10.65
CA THR A 294 -6.72 26.87 -10.36
C THR A 294 -6.05 27.07 -8.99
N ILE A 295 -4.99 27.87 -8.96
CA ILE A 295 -4.40 28.44 -7.72
C ILE A 295 -4.72 29.93 -7.67
N GLY A 296 -5.53 30.34 -6.70
CA GLY A 296 -5.91 31.75 -6.49
C GLY A 296 -4.99 32.40 -5.46
N SER A 297 -3.94 33.09 -5.88
CA SER A 297 -3.02 33.82 -5.01
C SER A 297 -2.47 35.06 -5.69
N LYS A 298 -2.60 36.20 -5.01
CA LYS A 298 -2.07 37.49 -5.53
C LYS A 298 -0.54 37.52 -5.40
N LYS A 299 0.03 36.91 -4.38
CA LYS A 299 1.48 36.87 -4.16
C LYS A 299 2.15 35.97 -5.22
N ILE A 300 1.65 34.74 -5.42
CA ILE A 300 2.17 33.83 -6.44
C ILE A 300 2.07 34.44 -7.84
N VAL A 301 0.92 35.03 -8.20
CA VAL A 301 0.73 35.65 -9.52
C VAL A 301 1.70 36.83 -9.72
N LYS A 302 1.88 37.68 -8.73
CA LYS A 302 2.85 38.76 -8.82
C LYS A 302 4.27 38.24 -9.01
N ARG A 303 4.65 37.22 -8.22
CA ARG A 303 5.96 36.59 -8.35
C ARG A 303 6.19 35.98 -9.73
N LEU A 304 5.21 35.30 -10.31
CA LEU A 304 5.29 34.77 -11.67
C LEU A 304 5.50 35.88 -12.71
N ILE A 305 4.83 37.02 -12.56
CA ILE A 305 5.01 38.18 -13.44
C ILE A 305 6.44 38.74 -13.30
N GLU A 306 6.93 38.90 -12.08
CA GLU A 306 8.28 39.39 -11.78
C GLU A 306 9.36 38.52 -12.43
N ILE A 307 9.19 37.20 -12.44
CA ILE A 307 10.12 36.27 -13.07
C ILE A 307 9.87 36.06 -14.57
N GLY A 308 8.96 36.82 -15.18
CA GLY A 308 8.76 36.86 -16.65
C GLY A 308 7.57 36.08 -17.19
N ILE A 309 6.78 35.39 -16.37
CA ILE A 309 5.54 34.71 -16.83
C ILE A 309 4.36 35.67 -16.69
N VAL A 310 4.09 36.41 -17.76
CA VAL A 310 3.10 37.52 -17.78
C VAL A 310 1.68 37.06 -18.20
N PRO A 311 0.63 37.83 -17.84
CA PRO A 311 -0.72 37.59 -18.36
C PRO A 311 -0.76 37.66 -19.91
N ASN A 312 -1.57 36.79 -20.54
CA ASN A 312 -1.66 36.68 -22.00
C ASN A 312 -0.31 36.43 -22.71
N LYS A 313 0.60 35.72 -22.08
CA LYS A 313 2.01 35.50 -22.46
C LYS A 313 2.23 35.21 -23.95
N SER A 314 1.34 34.49 -24.61
CA SER A 314 1.45 34.23 -26.05
C SER A 314 1.42 35.47 -26.94
N LYS A 315 0.92 36.62 -26.42
CA LYS A 315 0.80 37.87 -27.16
C LYS A 315 1.64 39.01 -26.55
N THR A 316 1.90 38.98 -25.24
CA THR A 316 2.46 40.11 -24.48
C THR A 316 3.85 39.83 -23.91
N GLN A 317 4.29 38.58 -23.86
CA GLN A 317 5.61 38.23 -23.32
C GLN A 317 6.71 38.68 -24.27
N THR A 318 7.67 39.42 -23.79
CA THR A 318 8.81 39.93 -24.54
C THR A 318 10.05 39.02 -24.37
N ASP A 319 11.05 39.21 -25.21
CA ASP A 319 12.33 38.50 -25.09
C ASP A 319 12.99 38.79 -23.72
N GLU A 320 12.89 40.01 -23.20
CA GLU A 320 13.38 40.38 -21.87
C GLU A 320 12.66 39.60 -20.74
N ASN A 321 11.36 39.38 -20.87
CA ASN A 321 10.62 38.52 -19.92
C ASN A 321 11.14 37.08 -19.95
N ILE A 322 11.47 36.58 -21.14
CA ILE A 322 12.00 35.22 -21.33
C ILE A 322 13.41 35.10 -20.78
N ASP A 323 14.26 36.10 -20.97
CA ASP A 323 15.60 36.15 -20.38
C ASP A 323 15.54 36.19 -18.85
N THR A 324 14.60 36.96 -18.29
CA THR A 324 14.34 36.99 -16.85
C THR A 324 13.91 35.62 -16.34
N LEU A 325 12.97 34.96 -17.01
CA LEU A 325 12.54 33.61 -16.64
C LEU A 325 13.69 32.61 -16.70
N TRP A 326 14.44 32.61 -17.80
CA TRP A 326 15.54 31.69 -18.03
C TRP A 326 16.65 31.87 -16.99
N SER A 327 17.02 33.12 -16.66
CA SER A 327 18.06 33.43 -15.66
C SER A 327 17.63 33.15 -14.23
N THR A 328 16.33 33.17 -13.94
CA THR A 328 15.78 32.84 -12.61
C THR A 328 15.92 31.34 -12.29
N ILE A 329 16.00 30.49 -13.32
CA ILE A 329 16.09 29.05 -13.14
C ILE A 329 17.57 28.65 -13.04
N PRO A 330 18.02 28.05 -11.92
CA PRO A 330 19.39 27.55 -11.79
C PRO A 330 19.74 26.54 -12.88
N ASP A 331 20.99 26.52 -13.32
CA ASP A 331 21.47 25.67 -14.41
C ASP A 331 21.19 24.18 -14.14
N CYS A 332 21.33 23.75 -12.89
CA CYS A 332 21.05 22.37 -12.48
C CYS A 332 19.58 21.95 -12.66
N TYR A 333 18.64 22.91 -12.75
CA TYR A 333 17.19 22.65 -12.92
C TYR A 333 16.65 23.06 -14.30
N LYS A 334 17.49 23.60 -15.21
CA LYS A 334 17.05 23.94 -16.57
C LYS A 334 16.50 22.74 -17.35
N GLY A 335 17.09 21.56 -17.14
CA GLY A 335 16.57 20.32 -17.72
C GLY A 335 15.13 20.00 -17.27
N ASP A 336 14.80 20.23 -15.99
CA ASP A 336 13.44 20.02 -15.47
C ASP A 336 12.44 21.05 -16.01
N PHE A 337 12.86 22.31 -16.15
CA PHE A 337 12.07 23.33 -16.82
C PHE A 337 11.78 22.96 -18.28
N ILE A 338 12.77 22.54 -19.05
CA ILE A 338 12.61 22.10 -20.46
C ILE A 338 11.71 20.87 -20.52
N ARG A 339 11.81 19.94 -19.58
CA ARG A 339 10.88 18.82 -19.46
C ARG A 339 9.43 19.30 -19.27
N GLY A 340 9.20 20.31 -18.42
CA GLY A 340 7.91 20.96 -18.26
C GLY A 340 7.39 21.56 -19.57
N LEU A 341 8.24 22.23 -20.35
CA LEU A 341 7.86 22.74 -21.68
C LEU A 341 7.46 21.61 -22.63
N ILE A 342 8.23 20.49 -22.65
CA ILE A 342 7.93 19.34 -23.51
C ILE A 342 6.65 18.65 -23.05
N ASP A 343 6.43 18.54 -21.75
CA ASP A 343 5.23 17.90 -21.20
C ASP A 343 3.95 18.73 -21.42
N GLY A 344 4.05 20.06 -21.48
CA GLY A 344 2.97 20.94 -21.94
C GLY A 344 2.81 20.90 -23.45
N ASP A 345 3.51 21.75 -24.17
CA ASP A 345 3.35 21.99 -25.63
C ASP A 345 4.19 21.07 -26.53
N GLY A 346 4.92 20.11 -25.96
CA GLY A 346 5.75 19.21 -26.74
C GLY A 346 5.05 17.90 -27.10
N CYS A 347 5.75 17.12 -27.93
CA CYS A 347 5.36 15.77 -28.30
C CYS A 347 6.58 14.85 -28.31
N VAL A 348 6.45 13.70 -27.69
CA VAL A 348 7.43 12.61 -27.77
C VAL A 348 6.81 11.47 -28.54
N ARG A 349 7.44 11.07 -29.64
CA ARG A 349 7.00 9.95 -30.48
C ARG A 349 8.12 8.94 -30.61
N TYR A 350 7.77 7.71 -30.31
CA TYR A 350 8.61 6.56 -30.60
C TYR A 350 7.86 5.63 -31.53
N PHE A 351 8.54 5.14 -32.56
CA PHE A 351 7.96 4.23 -33.54
C PHE A 351 9.04 3.36 -34.17
N ILE A 352 8.64 2.18 -34.61
CA ILE A 352 9.47 1.31 -35.45
C ILE A 352 9.08 1.64 -36.89
N GLN A 353 10.07 1.94 -37.74
CA GLN A 353 9.80 2.24 -39.16
C GLN A 353 9.19 1.01 -39.85
N GLU A 354 8.27 1.24 -40.78
CA GLU A 354 7.43 0.21 -41.43
C GLU A 354 8.21 -0.95 -42.09
N ARG A 355 9.52 -0.78 -42.32
CA ARG A 355 10.40 -1.83 -42.83
C ARG A 355 11.08 -2.68 -41.72
N GLY A 356 10.65 -2.54 -40.49
CA GLY A 356 10.83 -3.53 -39.43
C GLY A 356 12.17 -3.57 -38.70
N ILE A 357 13.17 -2.71 -39.01
CA ILE A 357 14.52 -2.86 -38.46
C ILE A 357 15.01 -1.63 -37.67
N ASN A 358 14.54 -0.42 -37.97
CA ASN A 358 15.06 0.81 -37.36
C ASN A 358 14.05 1.44 -36.39
N GLU A 359 14.49 1.63 -35.16
CA GLU A 359 13.79 2.41 -34.15
C GLU A 359 13.98 3.91 -34.40
N SER A 360 12.94 4.70 -34.21
CA SER A 360 12.96 6.16 -34.29
C SER A 360 12.35 6.78 -33.05
N CYS A 361 12.99 7.82 -32.53
CA CYS A 361 12.49 8.60 -31.42
C CYS A 361 12.59 10.09 -31.77
N HIS A 362 11.46 10.80 -31.72
CA HIS A 362 11.42 12.22 -32.00
C HIS A 362 10.93 12.99 -30.80
N ILE A 363 11.63 14.08 -30.45
CA ILE A 363 11.17 15.08 -29.49
C ILE A 363 10.81 16.33 -30.27
N ASN A 364 9.59 16.81 -30.10
CA ASN A 364 9.10 18.04 -30.72
C ASN A 364 8.68 19.00 -29.61
N LEU A 365 9.15 20.23 -29.66
CA LEU A 365 8.71 21.34 -28.80
C LEU A 365 8.27 22.51 -29.68
N CYS A 366 7.12 23.11 -29.36
CA CYS A 366 6.65 24.30 -30.05
C CYS A 366 6.38 25.45 -29.07
N SER A 367 6.52 26.69 -29.57
CA SER A 367 6.24 27.90 -28.82
C SER A 367 5.89 29.04 -29.76
N THR A 368 5.08 29.99 -29.32
CA THR A 368 4.90 31.28 -29.99
C THR A 368 6.12 32.18 -29.84
N GLN A 369 7.01 31.88 -28.89
CA GLN A 369 8.19 32.66 -28.55
C GLN A 369 9.44 32.00 -29.14
N LYS A 370 9.97 32.60 -30.23
CA LYS A 370 11.19 32.10 -30.88
C LYS A 370 12.39 32.11 -29.92
N HIS A 371 12.56 33.22 -29.20
CA HIS A 371 13.67 33.41 -28.27
C HIS A 371 13.77 32.31 -27.21
N LEU A 372 12.65 31.86 -26.65
CA LEU A 372 12.62 30.73 -25.73
C LEU A 372 13.19 29.45 -26.36
N LEU A 373 12.82 29.16 -27.59
CA LEU A 373 13.33 27.98 -28.30
C LEU A 373 14.82 28.12 -28.66
N ASP A 374 15.28 29.34 -28.97
CA ASP A 374 16.71 29.59 -29.20
C ASP A 374 17.54 29.34 -27.94
N LEU A 375 17.05 29.75 -26.75
CA LEU A 375 17.68 29.44 -25.46
C LEU A 375 17.69 27.93 -25.17
N VAL A 376 16.61 27.23 -25.44
CA VAL A 376 16.55 25.76 -25.30
C VAL A 376 17.53 25.10 -26.27
N ALA A 377 17.63 25.57 -27.54
CA ALA A 377 18.57 25.03 -28.51
C ALA A 377 20.01 25.23 -28.09
N ASN A 378 20.35 26.41 -27.51
CA ASN A 378 21.70 26.70 -26.98
C ASN A 378 21.99 25.76 -25.80
N TRP A 379 21.08 25.59 -24.87
CA TRP A 379 21.26 24.68 -23.74
C TRP A 379 21.47 23.22 -24.19
N LEU A 380 20.76 22.78 -25.23
CA LEU A 380 20.96 21.46 -25.84
C LEU A 380 22.32 21.32 -26.50
N ASP A 381 22.81 22.39 -27.13
CA ASP A 381 24.18 22.45 -27.72
C ASP A 381 25.26 22.29 -26.65
N GLU A 382 25.16 23.08 -25.60
CA GLU A 382 26.10 23.08 -24.46
C GLU A 382 26.15 21.75 -23.70
N ASN A 383 25.01 21.06 -23.55
CA ASN A 383 24.94 19.86 -22.71
C ASN A 383 25.02 18.54 -23.49
N PHE A 384 24.76 18.54 -24.80
CA PHE A 384 24.68 17.33 -25.62
C PHE A 384 25.46 17.39 -26.92
N ASP A 385 26.19 18.47 -27.18
CA ASP A 385 26.85 18.72 -28.48
C ASP A 385 25.85 18.50 -29.64
N TYR A 386 24.67 19.08 -29.49
CA TYR A 386 23.56 18.96 -30.44
C TYR A 386 22.68 20.19 -30.45
N ARG A 387 22.80 21.01 -31.52
CA ARG A 387 21.99 22.21 -31.71
C ARG A 387 20.86 21.95 -32.71
N PRO A 388 19.63 21.75 -32.27
CA PRO A 388 18.50 21.62 -33.19
C PRO A 388 18.19 22.94 -33.87
N ARG A 389 17.71 22.86 -35.09
CA ARG A 389 17.23 24.05 -35.82
C ARG A 389 15.91 24.53 -35.25
N VAL A 390 15.83 25.84 -34.96
CA VAL A 390 14.55 26.53 -34.69
C VAL A 390 13.99 27.01 -36.02
N PHE A 391 12.77 26.61 -36.36
CA PHE A 391 12.13 27.01 -37.61
C PHE A 391 10.68 27.44 -37.39
N SER A 392 10.15 28.29 -38.29
CA SER A 392 8.77 28.76 -38.23
C SER A 392 7.84 27.71 -38.84
N ASP A 393 6.74 27.42 -38.16
CA ASP A 393 5.62 26.61 -38.68
C ASP A 393 4.30 27.36 -38.46
N LYS A 394 3.84 28.04 -39.49
CA LYS A 394 2.64 28.90 -39.46
C LYS A 394 2.73 29.99 -38.39
N THR A 395 2.03 29.81 -37.28
CA THR A 395 1.91 30.79 -36.19
C THR A 395 2.81 30.50 -34.99
N VAL A 396 3.59 29.41 -35.04
CA VAL A 396 4.46 28.99 -33.98
C VAL A 396 5.88 28.69 -34.49
N TYR A 397 6.85 28.67 -33.59
CA TYR A 397 8.18 28.16 -33.85
C TYR A 397 8.31 26.76 -33.28
N ARG A 398 9.23 25.96 -33.88
CA ARG A 398 9.44 24.56 -33.48
C ARG A 398 10.89 24.19 -33.39
N ILE A 399 11.17 23.27 -32.49
CA ILE A 399 12.37 22.42 -32.45
C ILE A 399 11.89 20.99 -32.68
N ILE A 400 12.56 20.25 -33.58
CA ILE A 400 12.36 18.81 -33.75
C ILE A 400 13.71 18.12 -33.68
N ILE A 401 13.86 17.22 -32.72
CA ILE A 401 15.03 16.36 -32.57
C ILE A 401 14.64 15.01 -33.17
N THR A 402 15.29 14.64 -34.28
CA THR A 402 15.00 13.41 -35.03
C THR A 402 16.13 12.40 -34.98
N ASP A 403 17.34 12.83 -34.58
CA ASP A 403 18.42 11.90 -34.36
C ASP A 403 18.08 10.95 -33.21
N TYR A 404 18.05 9.66 -33.50
CA TYR A 404 17.64 8.64 -32.55
C TYR A 404 18.51 8.61 -31.29
N LYS A 405 19.85 8.62 -31.48
CA LYS A 405 20.80 8.56 -30.36
C LYS A 405 20.70 9.79 -29.47
N LYS A 406 20.65 10.98 -30.09
CA LYS A 406 20.49 12.25 -29.38
C LYS A 406 19.13 12.37 -28.70
N SER A 407 18.06 11.93 -29.35
CA SER A 407 16.71 11.90 -28.73
C SER A 407 16.71 11.03 -27.47
N ILE A 408 17.34 9.85 -27.52
CA ILE A 408 17.43 8.94 -26.37
C ILE A 408 18.31 9.54 -25.25
N GLU A 409 19.48 10.10 -25.59
CA GLU A 409 20.39 10.73 -24.65
C GLU A 409 19.74 11.92 -23.92
N ILE A 410 19.12 12.82 -24.68
CA ILE A 410 18.40 13.99 -24.17
C ILE A 410 17.21 13.53 -23.30
N GLY A 411 16.40 12.61 -23.81
CA GLY A 411 15.26 12.10 -23.07
C GLY A 411 15.64 11.45 -21.74
N LYS A 412 16.70 10.64 -21.73
CA LYS A 412 17.26 10.04 -20.51
C LYS A 412 17.65 11.11 -19.48
N THR A 413 18.31 12.17 -19.92
CA THR A 413 18.76 13.23 -19.03
C THR A 413 17.59 14.06 -18.50
N LEU A 414 16.64 14.43 -19.35
CA LEU A 414 15.49 15.23 -18.95
C LEU A 414 14.54 14.47 -17.98
N TYR A 415 14.39 13.15 -18.17
CA TYR A 415 13.55 12.32 -17.32
C TYR A 415 14.32 11.55 -16.24
N LYS A 416 15.62 11.85 -16.05
CA LYS A 416 16.48 11.27 -15.01
C LYS A 416 15.91 11.43 -13.60
N ASN A 417 15.35 12.59 -13.30
CA ASN A 417 14.77 12.93 -12.01
C ASN A 417 13.26 12.68 -11.97
N PHE A 418 12.74 11.93 -12.94
CA PHE A 418 11.31 11.63 -12.94
C PHE A 418 10.95 10.83 -11.69
N LYS A 419 10.11 11.42 -10.86
CA LYS A 419 9.43 10.78 -9.74
C LYS A 419 7.95 11.10 -9.88
N TYR A 420 7.11 10.12 -9.65
CA TYR A 420 5.68 10.42 -9.55
C TYR A 420 5.44 11.44 -8.41
N PRO A 421 4.57 12.47 -8.61
CA PRO A 421 3.74 12.76 -9.79
C PRO A 421 4.43 13.63 -10.88
N PHE A 422 5.74 13.87 -10.85
CA PHE A 422 6.44 14.91 -11.61
C PHE A 422 6.71 14.53 -13.07
N GLY A 423 5.69 14.59 -13.89
CA GLY A 423 5.78 14.44 -15.33
C GLY A 423 4.51 13.94 -15.99
N HIS A 424 4.34 14.28 -17.26
CA HIS A 424 3.20 13.83 -18.04
C HIS A 424 3.26 12.31 -18.27
N PRO A 425 2.29 11.51 -17.79
CA PRO A 425 2.39 10.04 -17.72
C PRO A 425 2.72 9.39 -19.06
N LYS A 426 2.03 9.80 -20.12
CA LYS A 426 2.21 9.26 -21.47
C LYS A 426 3.59 9.60 -22.07
N LYS A 427 4.13 10.79 -21.78
CA LYS A 427 5.43 11.21 -22.30
C LYS A 427 6.57 10.57 -21.51
N ALA A 428 6.44 10.54 -20.18
CA ALA A 428 7.38 9.88 -19.29
C ALA A 428 7.50 8.38 -19.58
N SER A 429 6.39 7.68 -19.81
CA SER A 429 6.39 6.23 -20.09
C SER A 429 7.23 5.86 -21.31
N THR A 430 7.34 6.75 -22.28
CA THR A 430 8.18 6.56 -23.48
C THR A 430 9.65 6.43 -23.10
N TRP A 431 10.13 7.16 -22.09
CA TRP A 431 11.51 7.17 -21.63
C TRP A 431 11.82 6.08 -20.62
N ILE A 432 10.92 5.87 -19.66
CA ILE A 432 11.09 4.90 -18.57
C ILE A 432 11.25 3.48 -19.12
N LYS A 433 10.48 3.09 -20.13
CA LYS A 433 10.63 1.80 -20.83
C LYS A 433 12.03 1.54 -21.37
N ARG A 434 12.78 2.60 -21.72
CA ARG A 434 14.10 2.50 -22.36
C ARG A 434 15.25 2.69 -21.40
N LEU A 435 14.97 3.22 -20.21
CA LEU A 435 15.99 3.44 -19.20
C LEU A 435 16.41 2.13 -18.53
N ASN A 436 15.64 1.03 -18.67
CA ASN A 436 15.79 -0.20 -17.88
C ASN A 436 15.90 0.07 -16.37
N GLU A 437 15.40 1.23 -15.93
CA GLU A 437 15.45 1.63 -14.52
C GLU A 437 14.19 1.10 -13.83
N LYS A 438 14.38 0.52 -12.66
CA LYS A 438 13.28 0.14 -11.78
C LYS A 438 12.65 1.41 -11.21
N TYR A 439 11.33 1.41 -11.10
CA TYR A 439 10.61 2.50 -10.44
C TYR A 439 11.08 2.64 -8.99
N ASP A 440 11.43 3.86 -8.57
CA ASP A 440 11.86 4.13 -7.20
C ASP A 440 10.66 4.38 -6.28
N PHE A 441 10.39 3.43 -5.42
CA PHE A 441 9.31 3.51 -4.42
C PHE A 441 9.73 4.18 -3.10
N SER A 442 10.95 4.72 -3.01
CA SER A 442 11.49 5.27 -1.75
C SER A 442 10.73 6.49 -1.21
N SER A 443 9.96 7.19 -2.05
CA SER A 443 9.12 8.34 -1.67
C SER A 443 7.84 7.96 -0.91
N TYR A 444 7.42 6.68 -0.97
CA TYR A 444 6.20 6.21 -0.32
C TYR A 444 6.48 5.76 1.12
N LYS A 445 6.49 6.71 2.05
CA LYS A 445 6.86 6.49 3.46
C LYS A 445 5.70 6.63 4.45
N ASP A 446 4.48 6.95 4.01
CA ASP A 446 3.33 7.04 4.92
C ASP A 446 3.03 5.67 5.54
N GLU A 447 3.19 5.57 6.86
CA GLU A 447 3.08 4.31 7.59
C GLU A 447 1.64 3.80 7.76
N LYS A 448 0.65 4.67 7.54
CA LYS A 448 -0.75 4.39 7.89
C LYS A 448 -1.47 3.50 6.88
N PHE A 449 -1.24 3.71 5.59
CA PHE A 449 -1.80 2.86 4.54
C PHE A 449 -0.68 2.04 3.89
N GLN A 450 -0.74 0.72 4.03
CA GLN A 450 0.29 -0.19 3.58
C GLN A 450 -0.21 -1.07 2.44
N VAL A 451 0.61 -1.19 1.40
CA VAL A 451 0.34 -1.99 0.21
C VAL A 451 1.51 -2.95 -0.04
N ILE A 452 1.20 -4.17 -0.40
CA ILE A 452 2.19 -5.19 -0.75
C ILE A 452 2.64 -4.99 -2.19
N ILE A 453 3.94 -4.91 -2.39
CA ILE A 453 4.56 -4.82 -3.72
C ILE A 453 4.57 -6.22 -4.35
N PRO A 454 3.84 -6.46 -5.45
CA PRO A 454 3.95 -7.73 -6.16
C PRO A 454 5.31 -7.88 -6.85
N PRO A 455 5.85 -9.11 -6.99
CA PRO A 455 7.18 -9.34 -7.53
C PRO A 455 7.35 -8.85 -8.97
N TYR A 456 6.28 -8.83 -9.75
CA TYR A 456 6.25 -8.41 -11.16
C TYR A 456 6.00 -6.91 -11.37
N LEU A 457 5.80 -6.12 -10.31
CA LEU A 457 5.46 -4.70 -10.46
C LEU A 457 6.54 -3.90 -11.18
N ASN A 458 7.81 -4.24 -10.97
CA ASN A 458 8.97 -3.56 -11.57
C ASN A 458 9.31 -4.04 -12.99
N GLU A 459 8.60 -5.01 -13.54
CA GLU A 459 8.83 -5.48 -14.91
C GLU A 459 8.37 -4.46 -15.95
N SER A 460 7.37 -3.63 -15.62
CA SER A 460 6.89 -2.55 -16.46
C SER A 460 6.64 -1.29 -15.62
N PRO A 461 7.44 -0.23 -15.82
CA PRO A 461 7.24 1.05 -15.15
C PRO A 461 5.86 1.66 -15.35
N GLU A 462 5.22 1.42 -16.50
CA GLU A 462 3.86 1.90 -16.76
C GLU A 462 2.83 1.19 -15.88
N VAL A 463 3.00 -0.13 -15.72
CA VAL A 463 2.14 -0.92 -14.84
C VAL A 463 2.37 -0.52 -13.38
N ALA A 464 3.64 -0.36 -12.97
CA ALA A 464 3.98 0.12 -11.64
C ALA A 464 3.31 1.46 -11.34
N PHE A 465 3.42 2.41 -12.26
CA PHE A 465 2.81 3.72 -12.16
C PHE A 465 1.27 3.67 -12.08
N ALA A 466 0.63 2.87 -12.95
CA ALA A 466 -0.82 2.70 -12.93
C ALA A 466 -1.32 2.08 -11.62
N CYS A 467 -0.59 1.09 -11.09
CA CYS A 467 -0.91 0.45 -9.81
C CYS A 467 -0.78 1.42 -8.64
N VAL A 468 0.35 2.11 -8.53
CA VAL A 468 0.61 3.08 -7.44
C VAL A 468 -0.46 4.15 -7.43
N ARG A 469 -0.80 4.71 -8.57
CA ARG A 469 -1.88 5.69 -8.69
C ARG A 469 -3.24 5.15 -8.23
N ALA A 470 -3.60 3.94 -8.66
CA ALA A 470 -4.85 3.32 -8.25
C ALA A 470 -4.91 3.13 -6.73
N TRP A 471 -3.77 2.81 -6.12
CA TRP A 471 -3.66 2.65 -4.67
C TRP A 471 -3.75 3.98 -3.92
N ASP A 472 -3.14 5.06 -4.43
CA ASP A 472 -3.25 6.41 -3.86
C ASP A 472 -4.70 6.91 -3.90
N VAL A 473 -5.37 6.78 -5.05
CA VAL A 473 -6.80 7.14 -5.18
C VAL A 473 -7.67 6.33 -4.22
N SER A 474 -7.35 5.05 -4.03
CA SER A 474 -8.08 4.19 -3.09
C SER A 474 -7.86 4.61 -1.64
N GLU A 475 -6.63 5.02 -1.28
CA GLU A 475 -6.32 5.57 0.04
C GLU A 475 -7.11 6.85 0.31
N ASP A 476 -7.12 7.79 -0.63
CA ASP A 476 -7.84 9.05 -0.52
C ASP A 476 -9.35 8.85 -0.45
N ALA A 477 -9.89 7.94 -1.26
CA ALA A 477 -11.29 7.56 -1.19
C ALA A 477 -11.63 6.96 0.19
N TYR A 478 -10.79 6.07 0.72
CA TYR A 478 -10.99 5.50 2.05
C TYR A 478 -10.95 6.57 3.14
N LYS A 479 -9.95 7.46 3.12
CA LYS A 479 -9.83 8.58 4.06
C LYS A 479 -11.07 9.49 4.00
N THR A 480 -11.52 9.83 2.79
CA THR A 480 -12.71 10.66 2.56
C THR A 480 -13.97 10.02 3.14
N LEU A 481 -14.19 8.73 2.89
CA LEU A 481 -15.32 8.00 3.47
C LEU A 481 -15.27 7.97 5.00
N ARG A 482 -14.08 7.75 5.58
CA ARG A 482 -13.86 7.77 7.03
C ARG A 482 -14.12 9.14 7.64
N MET A 483 -13.64 10.22 7.02
CA MET A 483 -13.88 11.60 7.45
C MET A 483 -15.37 11.98 7.40
N ASN A 484 -16.12 11.41 6.44
CA ASN A 484 -17.56 11.59 6.33
C ASN A 484 -18.39 10.64 7.21
N GLY A 485 -17.78 10.01 8.19
CA GLY A 485 -18.46 9.24 9.23
C GLY A 485 -18.75 7.77 8.87
N TRP A 486 -18.31 7.29 7.70
CA TRP A 486 -18.47 5.88 7.36
C TRP A 486 -17.68 5.00 8.32
N LEU A 487 -18.27 3.89 8.75
CA LEU A 487 -17.54 2.89 9.54
C LEU A 487 -16.46 2.24 8.70
N ALA A 488 -15.35 1.80 9.31
CA ALA A 488 -14.27 1.11 8.59
C ALA A 488 -14.77 -0.09 7.78
N GLN A 489 -15.74 -0.82 8.32
CA GLN A 489 -16.39 -1.95 7.63
C GLN A 489 -17.18 -1.56 6.37
N GLN A 490 -17.58 -0.30 6.25
CA GLN A 490 -18.27 0.25 5.08
C GLN A 490 -17.24 0.83 4.11
N ALA A 491 -16.31 1.64 4.62
CA ALA A 491 -15.27 2.32 3.83
C ALA A 491 -14.29 1.34 3.16
N ARG A 492 -14.02 0.17 3.76
CA ARG A 492 -13.11 -0.86 3.21
C ARG A 492 -13.46 -1.34 1.80
N GLY A 493 -14.67 -1.07 1.30
CA GLY A 493 -15.09 -1.45 -0.05
C GLY A 493 -14.26 -0.83 -1.16
N VAL A 494 -13.58 0.29 -0.89
CA VAL A 494 -12.69 0.97 -1.87
C VAL A 494 -11.23 0.52 -1.76
N LEU A 495 -10.88 -0.33 -0.79
CA LEU A 495 -9.50 -0.79 -0.61
C LEU A 495 -9.13 -1.81 -1.69
N PRO A 496 -7.93 -1.68 -2.32
CA PRO A 496 -7.45 -2.63 -3.32
C PRO A 496 -7.09 -3.98 -2.67
N LEU A 497 -7.11 -5.05 -3.46
CA LEU A 497 -6.65 -6.38 -3.01
C LEU A 497 -5.18 -6.38 -2.57
N ALA A 498 -4.37 -5.48 -3.13
CA ALA A 498 -2.97 -5.30 -2.75
C ALA A 498 -2.78 -4.71 -1.34
N THR A 499 -3.86 -4.28 -0.66
CA THR A 499 -3.78 -3.80 0.73
C THR A 499 -3.19 -4.86 1.63
N LYS A 500 -2.22 -4.45 2.46
CA LYS A 500 -1.56 -5.31 3.44
C LYS A 500 -2.56 -5.95 4.40
N THR A 501 -2.40 -7.22 4.66
CA THR A 501 -3.07 -7.97 5.71
C THR A 501 -2.08 -8.86 6.46
N GLU A 502 -2.40 -9.16 7.71
CA GLU A 502 -1.67 -10.13 8.52
C GLU A 502 -2.59 -11.27 8.91
N PHE A 503 -2.06 -12.47 8.91
CA PHE A 503 -2.78 -13.64 9.41
C PHE A 503 -1.81 -14.69 9.92
N VAL A 504 -2.31 -15.58 10.78
CA VAL A 504 -1.57 -16.72 11.29
C VAL A 504 -2.27 -18.00 10.86
N LEU A 505 -1.49 -18.94 10.36
CA LEU A 505 -1.89 -20.32 10.14
C LEU A 505 -1.18 -21.22 11.14
N CYS A 506 -1.90 -22.18 11.72
CA CYS A 506 -1.33 -23.20 12.60
C CYS A 506 -1.89 -24.57 12.24
N GLY A 507 -1.02 -25.53 12.02
CA GLY A 507 -1.44 -26.89 11.60
C GLY A 507 -0.40 -27.94 11.89
N PHE A 508 -0.81 -29.20 11.78
CA PHE A 508 0.07 -30.35 11.81
C PHE A 508 0.96 -30.43 10.57
N LYS A 509 1.98 -31.25 10.62
CA LYS A 509 2.95 -31.49 9.54
C LYS A 509 2.28 -31.80 8.19
N ASP A 510 1.29 -32.66 8.17
CA ASP A 510 0.54 -33.06 6.96
C ASP A 510 -0.21 -31.90 6.30
N ALA A 511 -0.78 -31.01 7.12
CA ALA A 511 -1.43 -29.80 6.63
C ALA A 511 -0.44 -28.85 5.95
N TRP A 512 0.78 -28.71 6.48
CA TRP A 512 1.85 -27.92 5.88
C TRP A 512 2.41 -28.54 4.60
N ILE A 513 2.54 -29.87 4.53
CA ILE A 513 2.90 -30.58 3.29
C ILE A 513 1.87 -30.27 2.19
N HIS A 514 0.58 -30.35 2.54
CA HIS A 514 -0.50 -30.02 1.60
C HIS A 514 -0.46 -28.54 1.17
N PHE A 515 -0.16 -27.62 2.11
CA PHE A 515 0.01 -26.20 1.81
C PHE A 515 1.12 -25.98 0.78
N PHE A 516 2.32 -26.53 0.98
CA PHE A 516 3.45 -26.38 0.07
C PHE A 516 3.18 -26.97 -1.31
N ARG A 517 2.47 -28.10 -1.38
CA ARG A 517 2.06 -28.73 -2.64
C ARG A 517 1.04 -27.94 -3.45
N LEU A 518 0.38 -26.96 -2.83
CA LEU A 518 -0.58 -26.09 -3.53
C LEU A 518 -0.06 -24.68 -3.74
N ARG A 519 0.97 -24.23 -3.00
CA ARG A 519 1.38 -22.81 -2.97
C ARG A 519 2.84 -22.57 -3.31
N SER A 520 3.68 -23.60 -3.38
CA SER A 520 5.09 -23.46 -3.76
C SER A 520 5.35 -23.98 -5.18
N ASP A 521 6.60 -23.88 -5.64
CA ASP A 521 7.04 -24.33 -6.97
C ASP A 521 6.95 -25.84 -7.20
N ILE A 522 6.75 -26.65 -6.15
CA ILE A 522 6.48 -28.09 -6.24
C ILE A 522 4.99 -28.42 -6.47
N ALA A 523 4.16 -27.43 -6.77
CA ALA A 523 2.73 -27.65 -6.94
C ALA A 523 2.40 -28.59 -8.10
N ALA A 524 1.66 -29.67 -7.81
CA ALA A 524 1.26 -30.67 -8.78
C ALA A 524 0.02 -30.25 -9.61
N THR A 525 -0.79 -29.34 -9.12
CA THR A 525 -2.10 -28.96 -9.69
C THR A 525 -2.07 -27.76 -10.62
N GLY A 526 -0.87 -27.27 -10.98
CA GLY A 526 -0.65 -26.09 -11.80
C GLY A 526 0.21 -25.06 -11.09
N LYS A 527 0.72 -24.08 -11.85
CA LYS A 527 1.63 -23.06 -11.31
C LYS A 527 0.89 -22.10 -10.37
N PRO A 528 1.24 -22.01 -9.08
CA PRO A 528 0.64 -21.08 -8.14
C PRO A 528 0.92 -19.64 -8.51
N HIS A 529 0.14 -18.72 -7.95
CA HIS A 529 0.36 -17.28 -8.14
C HIS A 529 1.78 -16.88 -7.69
N PRO A 530 2.52 -16.06 -8.45
CA PRO A 530 3.90 -15.67 -8.12
C PRO A 530 4.07 -15.10 -6.71
N GLN A 531 3.13 -14.27 -6.24
CA GLN A 531 3.17 -13.71 -4.87
C GLN A 531 2.98 -14.79 -3.79
N ALA A 532 2.20 -15.83 -4.07
CA ALA A 532 2.08 -16.96 -3.14
C ALA A 532 3.39 -17.74 -3.06
N GLN A 533 4.07 -17.96 -4.19
CA GLN A 533 5.37 -18.62 -4.25
C GLN A 533 6.46 -17.82 -3.54
N GLU A 534 6.42 -16.48 -3.60
CA GLU A 534 7.37 -15.59 -2.91
C GLU A 534 7.41 -15.83 -1.39
N LEU A 535 6.30 -16.28 -0.81
CA LEU A 535 6.22 -16.66 0.61
C LEU A 535 6.38 -18.16 0.84
N ALA A 536 5.75 -19.00 0.01
CA ALA A 536 5.69 -20.42 0.25
C ALA A 536 7.03 -21.15 -0.03
N ASN A 537 7.79 -20.72 -1.04
CA ASN A 537 9.08 -21.35 -1.37
C ASN A 537 10.11 -21.18 -0.23
N PRO A 538 10.44 -19.96 0.22
CA PRO A 538 11.41 -19.81 1.30
C PRO A 538 10.93 -20.41 2.62
N LEU A 539 9.63 -20.36 2.91
CA LEU A 539 9.06 -21.00 4.10
C LEU A 539 9.22 -22.53 4.06
N ARG A 540 8.96 -23.16 2.91
CA ARG A 540 9.20 -24.59 2.71
C ARG A 540 10.66 -24.96 2.97
N ASP A 541 11.58 -24.20 2.40
CA ASP A 541 13.00 -24.44 2.53
C ASP A 541 13.47 -24.26 3.99
N GLU A 542 12.88 -23.30 4.71
CA GLU A 542 13.12 -23.11 6.13
C GLU A 542 12.55 -24.25 6.98
N PHE A 543 11.36 -24.78 6.66
CA PHE A 543 10.80 -25.96 7.33
C PHE A 543 11.71 -27.18 7.17
N VAL A 544 12.30 -27.35 5.98
CA VAL A 544 13.28 -28.43 5.74
C VAL A 544 14.56 -28.20 6.52
N SER A 545 15.08 -26.97 6.52
CA SER A 545 16.33 -26.64 7.22
C SER A 545 16.23 -26.77 8.75
N ARG A 546 15.05 -26.48 9.31
CA ARG A 546 14.76 -26.67 10.75
C ARG A 546 14.42 -28.14 11.12
N GLY A 547 14.35 -29.04 10.13
CA GLY A 547 13.99 -30.43 10.37
C GLY A 547 12.50 -30.66 10.68
N TYR A 548 11.63 -29.70 10.42
CA TYR A 548 10.18 -29.86 10.57
C TYR A 548 9.59 -30.77 9.49
N LEU A 549 10.19 -30.73 8.29
CA LEU A 549 9.89 -31.58 7.15
C LEU A 549 11.19 -32.16 6.56
N THR A 550 11.06 -33.33 5.95
CA THR A 550 12.12 -33.89 5.11
C THR A 550 11.77 -33.69 3.63
N LYS A 551 12.77 -33.71 2.74
CA LYS A 551 12.52 -33.71 1.29
C LYS A 551 11.59 -34.87 0.87
N LYS A 552 11.76 -36.06 1.50
CA LYS A 552 10.91 -37.21 1.26
C LYS A 552 9.44 -37.00 1.63
N ASP A 553 9.14 -36.17 2.65
CA ASP A 553 7.77 -35.82 3.00
C ASP A 553 7.10 -35.01 1.89
N LEU A 554 7.85 -34.14 1.19
CA LEU A 554 7.37 -33.31 0.09
C LEU A 554 7.17 -34.11 -1.22
N GLU A 555 7.91 -35.19 -1.42
CA GLU A 555 7.82 -36.08 -2.58
C GLU A 555 6.70 -37.13 -2.43
N ARG A 556 6.23 -37.40 -1.21
CA ARG A 556 5.24 -38.43 -0.92
C ARG A 556 3.87 -38.06 -1.48
N ASP A 557 3.30 -38.91 -2.33
CA ASP A 557 1.93 -38.75 -2.83
C ASP A 557 0.94 -38.99 -1.68
N LEU A 558 0.37 -37.89 -1.13
CA LEU A 558 -0.67 -38.00 -0.09
C LEU A 558 -2.00 -38.57 -0.61
N PHE A 559 -2.17 -38.68 -1.94
CA PHE A 559 -3.34 -39.27 -2.58
C PHE A 559 -3.17 -40.76 -2.93
N GLY A 560 -2.02 -41.35 -2.62
CA GLY A 560 -1.66 -42.75 -2.95
C GLY A 560 -2.21 -43.81 -2.00
N SER A 561 -3.28 -43.57 -1.24
CA SER A 561 -4.03 -44.66 -0.56
C SER A 561 -5.29 -44.14 0.15
N PHE A 562 -6.18 -43.45 -0.55
CA PHE A 562 -7.59 -43.67 -0.27
C PHE A 562 -8.05 -44.86 -1.12
N ASP A 563 -7.69 -46.04 -0.72
CA ASP A 563 -8.54 -47.19 -0.96
C ASP A 563 -9.83 -46.91 -0.22
N VAL A 564 -10.74 -46.23 -0.90
CA VAL A 564 -12.14 -46.26 -0.56
C VAL A 564 -12.54 -47.71 -0.83
N CYS A 565 -12.54 -48.52 0.20
CA CYS A 565 -13.34 -49.72 0.22
C CYS A 565 -14.82 -49.31 0.13
N ILE A 566 -15.24 -48.94 -1.09
CA ILE A 566 -16.64 -49.07 -1.46
C ILE A 566 -16.82 -50.57 -1.64
N SER A 567 -17.19 -51.24 -0.56
CA SER A 567 -17.77 -52.58 -0.69
C SER A 567 -19.02 -52.42 -1.56
N ASP A 568 -18.94 -52.90 -2.78
CA ASP A 568 -20.06 -53.19 -3.66
C ASP A 568 -20.97 -54.23 -2.97
N SER A 569 -21.82 -53.77 -2.08
CA SER A 569 -22.94 -54.54 -1.59
C SER A 569 -24.07 -53.56 -1.26
N ASN A 570 -24.88 -53.28 -2.27
CA ASN A 570 -26.31 -52.99 -2.27
C ASN A 570 -26.70 -51.92 -3.35
N LEU A 571 -26.52 -52.36 -4.61
CA LEU A 571 -27.29 -51.82 -5.73
C LEU A 571 -27.88 -53.02 -6.52
N LYS A 572 -28.84 -53.70 -5.87
CA LYS A 572 -29.87 -54.53 -6.51
C LYS A 572 -31.06 -54.57 -5.60
N GLN A 573 -31.95 -53.58 -5.75
CA GLN A 573 -33.39 -53.69 -5.84
C GLN A 573 -34.00 -52.33 -6.08
#